data_1b96823087623e11c7c0cbcd49d9b520
#
_entry.id   1b96823087623e11c7c0cbcd49d9b520
#
_cell.length_a   1.000
_cell.length_b   1.000
_cell.length_c   1.000
_cell.angle_alpha   90.00
_cell.angle_beta   90.00
_cell.angle_gamma   90.00
#
_symmetry.space_group_name_H-M   'P 1'
#
loop_
_entity.id
_entity.type
_entity.pdbx_description
1 polymer ?
#
loop_
_entity_poly.entity_id
_entity_poly.type
_entity_poly.pdbx_seq_one_letter_code
_entity_poly.pdbx_strand_id
1 'polypeptide(L)'
;MGDLQVFFFPMMSQGHMIPTLDIAKLFAARNGVKSTIITTPLNAHVFTKAIEEANHSGINISLRTIKFPTAEVGLPTDCKSFDLLTSDDMIANFFKAIAMFQDQLEQILQECCPDCLVADLFFPWTTESVGKFTIPRIVFHGISFFALCASENMRLYKPQKTVLSDDEPFVIPNLPHQIKLMRMQLPDHDRQEDMTNFSRVVEKLNEAELRSYRVIVNSFYELEPDYVENILGRRAWHIGPVSLCNKETKDKAHRGKEASINEHECLKWHNLKKPNSVIYICFGSVVDFPSS
;
A
#
# COMPACT_ATOMS: atom_id res chain seq x y z
N MET A 1 6.27 -24.76 20.69
CA MET A 1 5.77 -24.23 19.43
C MET A 1 6.91 -23.44 18.80
N GLY A 2 7.19 -23.62 17.50
CA GLY A 2 8.18 -22.79 16.79
C GLY A 2 7.67 -21.35 16.63
N ASP A 3 8.58 -20.43 16.30
CA ASP A 3 8.22 -19.05 16.02
C ASP A 3 7.38 -18.98 14.74
N LEU A 4 6.35 -18.15 14.74
CA LEU A 4 5.47 -17.87 13.60
C LEU A 4 6.25 -17.01 12.57
N GLN A 5 6.32 -17.45 11.33
CA GLN A 5 7.00 -16.72 10.27
C GLN A 5 5.99 -15.99 9.38
N VAL A 6 6.01 -14.67 9.41
CA VAL A 6 5.13 -13.82 8.60
C VAL A 6 5.94 -13.10 7.53
N PHE A 7 5.57 -13.29 6.28
CA PHE A 7 6.21 -12.64 5.15
C PHE A 7 5.39 -11.43 4.71
N PHE A 8 6.08 -10.35 4.33
CA PHE A 8 5.49 -9.08 3.90
C PHE A 8 6.00 -8.74 2.51
N PHE A 9 5.10 -8.47 1.59
CA PHE A 9 5.42 -8.15 0.21
C PHE A 9 4.69 -6.88 -0.22
N PRO A 10 5.31 -5.70 0.02
CA PRO A 10 4.75 -4.40 -0.36
C PRO A 10 4.95 -4.09 -1.83
N MET A 11 4.03 -3.35 -2.42
CA MET A 11 4.23 -2.65 -3.68
C MET A 11 5.43 -1.69 -3.57
N MET A 12 6.20 -1.56 -4.65
CA MET A 12 7.35 -0.65 -4.72
C MET A 12 6.86 0.79 -4.91
N SER A 13 6.33 1.35 -3.85
CA SER A 13 5.95 2.75 -3.70
C SER A 13 6.07 3.11 -2.22
N GLN A 14 6.45 4.34 -1.92
CA GLN A 14 6.70 4.77 -0.53
C GLN A 14 5.45 4.65 0.34
N GLY A 15 4.28 5.02 -0.21
CA GLY A 15 3.00 4.88 0.49
C GLY A 15 2.62 3.45 0.85
N HIS A 16 3.28 2.45 0.27
CA HIS A 16 3.08 1.02 0.54
C HIS A 16 4.23 0.43 1.37
N MET A 17 5.48 0.74 1.01
CA MET A 17 6.67 0.20 1.69
C MET A 17 6.77 0.66 3.15
N ILE A 18 6.55 1.95 3.41
CA ILE A 18 6.67 2.53 4.76
C ILE A 18 5.65 1.92 5.74
N PRO A 19 4.34 1.91 5.46
CA PRO A 19 3.38 1.28 6.38
C PRO A 19 3.57 -0.23 6.49
N THR A 20 4.03 -0.92 5.44
CA THR A 20 4.36 -2.36 5.53
C THR A 20 5.52 -2.62 6.49
N LEU A 21 6.55 -1.77 6.51
CA LEU A 21 7.61 -1.86 7.51
C LEU A 21 7.07 -1.69 8.94
N ASP A 22 6.16 -0.73 9.14
CA ASP A 22 5.53 -0.51 10.44
C ASP A 22 4.72 -1.73 10.89
N ILE A 23 3.96 -2.34 9.98
CA ILE A 23 3.21 -3.58 10.27
C ILE A 23 4.19 -4.72 10.62
N ALA A 24 5.25 -4.88 9.85
CA ALA A 24 6.26 -5.91 10.11
C ALA A 24 6.90 -5.74 11.50
N LYS A 25 7.16 -4.49 11.94
CA LYS A 25 7.61 -4.17 13.30
C LYS A 25 6.57 -4.56 14.36
N LEU A 26 5.29 -4.20 14.13
CA LEU A 26 4.20 -4.52 15.06
C LEU A 26 4.01 -6.03 15.24
N PHE A 27 4.12 -6.80 14.16
CA PHE A 27 4.04 -8.26 14.21
C PHE A 27 5.26 -8.86 14.93
N ALA A 28 6.47 -8.47 14.53
CA ALA A 28 7.71 -8.98 15.11
C ALA A 28 7.93 -8.56 16.58
N ALA A 29 7.24 -7.51 17.05
CA ALA A 29 7.22 -7.12 18.46
C ALA A 29 6.40 -8.10 19.33
N ARG A 30 5.65 -9.03 18.74
CA ARG A 30 4.96 -10.09 19.46
C ARG A 30 5.89 -11.28 19.70
N ASN A 31 5.88 -11.80 20.93
CA ASN A 31 6.68 -12.96 21.28
C ASN A 31 6.39 -14.15 20.35
N GLY A 32 7.44 -14.78 19.83
CA GLY A 32 7.32 -15.92 18.95
C GLY A 32 6.88 -15.59 17.53
N VAL A 33 7.06 -14.32 17.06
CA VAL A 33 6.81 -13.93 15.68
C VAL A 33 8.08 -13.41 15.04
N LYS A 34 8.37 -13.90 13.83
CA LYS A 34 9.43 -13.41 12.94
C LYS A 34 8.80 -12.77 11.71
N SER A 35 9.24 -11.58 11.36
CA SER A 35 8.81 -10.89 10.14
C SER A 35 9.90 -10.93 9.08
N THR A 36 9.54 -11.22 7.83
CA THR A 36 10.46 -11.14 6.69
C THR A 36 9.85 -10.23 5.63
N ILE A 37 10.53 -9.16 5.25
CA ILE A 37 10.10 -8.26 4.18
C ILE A 37 10.75 -8.72 2.88
N ILE A 38 9.94 -8.87 1.82
CA ILE A 38 10.40 -9.16 0.46
C ILE A 38 10.35 -7.85 -0.34
N THR A 39 11.47 -7.49 -0.96
CA THR A 39 11.58 -6.25 -1.75
C THR A 39 12.57 -6.44 -2.91
N THR A 40 12.88 -5.37 -3.64
CA THR A 40 13.90 -5.38 -4.71
C THR A 40 15.24 -4.84 -4.19
N PRO A 41 16.39 -5.19 -4.81
CA PRO A 41 17.69 -4.70 -4.38
C PRO A 41 17.77 -3.17 -4.30
N LEU A 42 17.18 -2.44 -5.26
CA LEU A 42 17.18 -0.99 -5.28
C LEU A 42 16.32 -0.36 -4.16
N ASN A 43 15.35 -1.09 -3.60
CA ASN A 43 14.51 -0.62 -2.50
C ASN A 43 14.97 -1.13 -1.12
N ALA A 44 15.92 -2.06 -1.06
CA ALA A 44 16.40 -2.65 0.19
C ALA A 44 16.86 -1.59 1.21
N HIS A 45 17.50 -0.51 0.74
CA HIS A 45 17.98 0.58 1.58
C HIS A 45 16.88 1.29 2.39
N VAL A 46 15.63 1.29 1.89
CA VAL A 46 14.47 1.88 2.59
C VAL A 46 14.21 1.17 3.92
N PHE A 47 14.53 -0.11 3.98
CA PHE A 47 14.24 -0.98 5.12
C PHE A 47 15.44 -1.20 6.03
N THR A 48 16.67 -1.19 5.47
CA THR A 48 17.89 -1.69 6.14
C THR A 48 18.11 -1.05 7.52
N LYS A 49 18.15 0.29 7.59
CA LYS A 49 18.42 0.99 8.85
C LYS A 49 17.37 0.68 9.93
N ALA A 50 16.10 0.73 9.54
CA ALA A 50 15.00 0.48 10.48
C ALA A 50 14.94 -0.98 10.94
N ILE A 51 15.36 -1.93 10.09
CA ILE A 51 15.49 -3.36 10.45
C ILE A 51 16.64 -3.56 11.42
N GLU A 52 17.80 -2.93 11.17
CA GLU A 52 18.95 -2.99 12.07
C GLU A 52 18.60 -2.46 13.47
N GLU A 53 17.95 -1.30 13.55
CA GLU A 53 17.50 -0.72 14.83
C GLU A 53 16.47 -1.61 15.53
N ALA A 54 15.52 -2.19 14.80
CA ALA A 54 14.54 -3.12 15.34
C ALA A 54 15.22 -4.38 15.92
N ASN A 55 16.16 -4.97 15.17
CA ASN A 55 16.91 -6.16 15.60
C ASN A 55 17.77 -5.89 16.84
N HIS A 56 18.42 -4.72 16.94
CA HIS A 56 19.12 -4.30 18.15
C HIS A 56 18.21 -4.17 19.37
N SER A 57 16.93 -3.89 19.14
CA SER A 57 15.90 -3.81 20.18
C SER A 57 15.22 -5.16 20.47
N GLY A 58 15.71 -6.27 19.89
CA GLY A 58 15.17 -7.62 20.08
C GLY A 58 13.94 -7.94 19.22
N ILE A 59 13.60 -7.10 18.26
CA ILE A 59 12.49 -7.31 17.31
C ILE A 59 13.05 -8.03 16.07
N ASN A 60 12.60 -9.27 15.81
CA ASN A 60 13.18 -10.14 14.78
C ASN A 60 12.58 -9.84 13.39
N ILE A 61 13.29 -9.03 12.60
CA ILE A 61 12.90 -8.69 11.23
C ILE A 61 14.06 -9.02 10.28
N SER A 62 13.75 -9.67 9.16
CA SER A 62 14.71 -9.97 8.10
C SER A 62 14.26 -9.39 6.76
N LEU A 63 15.19 -9.33 5.81
CA LEU A 63 14.97 -8.83 4.46
C LEU A 63 15.36 -9.91 3.45
N ARG A 64 14.51 -10.09 2.42
CA ARG A 64 14.83 -10.86 1.21
C ARG A 64 14.62 -10.01 -0.02
N THR A 65 15.43 -10.24 -1.04
CA THR A 65 15.31 -9.50 -2.30
C THR A 65 14.95 -10.42 -3.44
N ILE A 66 14.12 -9.89 -4.35
CA ILE A 66 13.79 -10.48 -5.64
C ILE A 66 14.21 -9.52 -6.75
N LYS A 67 14.69 -10.06 -7.87
CA LYS A 67 15.17 -9.26 -9.01
C LYS A 67 13.99 -8.54 -9.67
N PHE A 68 14.10 -7.22 -9.85
CA PHE A 68 13.15 -6.46 -10.65
C PHE A 68 13.56 -6.53 -12.14
N PRO A 69 12.70 -7.05 -13.03
CA PRO A 69 13.07 -7.34 -14.42
C PRO A 69 12.93 -6.10 -15.33
N THR A 70 13.69 -5.04 -15.06
CA THR A 70 13.61 -3.76 -15.80
C THR A 70 13.93 -3.93 -17.28
N ALA A 71 14.98 -4.67 -17.60
CA ALA A 71 15.44 -4.87 -18.99
C ALA A 71 14.44 -5.69 -19.80
N GLU A 72 13.81 -6.69 -19.20
CA GLU A 72 12.86 -7.60 -19.82
C GLU A 72 11.57 -6.91 -20.26
N VAL A 73 11.24 -5.78 -19.62
CA VAL A 73 10.01 -5.02 -19.90
C VAL A 73 10.28 -3.63 -20.50
N GLY A 74 11.54 -3.26 -20.74
CA GLY A 74 11.91 -1.96 -21.33
C GLY A 74 11.78 -0.78 -20.37
N LEU A 75 11.93 -1.02 -19.06
CA LEU A 75 12.05 0.05 -18.06
C LEU A 75 13.50 0.50 -17.87
N PRO A 76 13.74 1.76 -17.46
CA PRO A 76 15.08 2.21 -17.07
C PRO A 76 15.65 1.33 -15.94
N THR A 77 16.97 1.10 -15.97
CA THR A 77 17.65 0.22 -15.01
C THR A 77 17.60 0.73 -13.55
N ASP A 78 17.41 2.01 -13.37
CA ASP A 78 17.24 2.72 -12.10
C ASP A 78 15.77 2.85 -11.67
N CYS A 79 14.82 2.36 -12.47
CA CYS A 79 13.42 2.33 -12.13
C CYS A 79 13.18 1.40 -10.94
N LYS A 80 12.97 1.97 -9.77
CA LYS A 80 12.82 1.22 -8.51
C LYS A 80 11.43 1.33 -7.88
N SER A 81 10.62 2.31 -8.31
CA SER A 81 9.38 2.64 -7.59
C SER A 81 8.34 3.20 -8.55
N PHE A 82 7.07 2.96 -8.22
CA PHE A 82 5.92 3.44 -8.99
C PHE A 82 5.89 4.97 -9.11
N ASP A 83 6.33 5.68 -8.10
CA ASP A 83 6.38 7.14 -8.05
C ASP A 83 7.47 7.78 -8.94
N LEU A 84 8.21 6.98 -9.71
CA LEU A 84 9.16 7.43 -10.73
C LEU A 84 8.64 7.29 -12.17
N LEU A 85 7.43 6.76 -12.34
CA LEU A 85 6.84 6.52 -13.65
C LEU A 85 6.22 7.82 -14.20
N THR A 86 6.62 8.19 -15.41
CA THR A 86 6.22 9.47 -16.02
C THR A 86 5.33 9.32 -17.27
N SER A 87 5.01 8.08 -17.68
CA SER A 87 4.14 7.81 -18.83
C SER A 87 3.31 6.55 -18.64
N ASP A 88 2.20 6.46 -19.38
CA ASP A 88 1.31 5.29 -19.38
C ASP A 88 2.04 4.02 -19.83
N ASP A 89 2.96 4.10 -20.77
CA ASP A 89 3.77 2.97 -21.22
C ASP A 89 4.68 2.47 -20.08
N MET A 90 5.30 3.37 -19.32
CA MET A 90 6.11 3.00 -18.16
C MET A 90 5.23 2.33 -17.08
N ILE A 91 4.03 2.85 -16.83
CA ILE A 91 3.06 2.25 -15.90
C ILE A 91 2.69 0.84 -16.36
N ALA A 92 2.34 0.67 -17.63
CA ALA A 92 2.00 -0.64 -18.19
C ALA A 92 3.17 -1.65 -18.08
N ASN A 93 4.39 -1.20 -18.37
CA ASN A 93 5.60 -2.03 -18.28
C ASN A 93 5.95 -2.37 -16.83
N PHE A 94 5.73 -1.44 -15.90
CA PHE A 94 5.91 -1.70 -14.47
C PHE A 94 4.96 -2.79 -13.96
N PHE A 95 3.67 -2.76 -14.36
CA PHE A 95 2.72 -3.82 -14.02
C PHE A 95 3.08 -5.18 -14.64
N LYS A 96 3.67 -5.19 -15.85
CA LYS A 96 4.24 -6.42 -16.44
C LYS A 96 5.42 -6.94 -15.61
N ALA A 97 6.32 -6.04 -15.19
CA ALA A 97 7.49 -6.40 -14.38
C ALA A 97 7.07 -7.03 -13.04
N ILE A 98 6.10 -6.44 -12.33
CA ILE A 98 5.65 -6.99 -11.04
C ILE A 98 4.91 -8.31 -11.18
N ALA A 99 4.28 -8.59 -12.32
CA ALA A 99 3.71 -9.91 -12.59
C ALA A 99 4.81 -11.00 -12.76
N MET A 100 6.00 -10.63 -13.23
CA MET A 100 7.15 -11.54 -13.38
C MET A 100 7.82 -11.88 -12.04
N PHE A 101 7.40 -11.32 -10.92
CA PHE A 101 7.88 -11.73 -9.60
C PHE A 101 7.35 -13.09 -9.16
N GLN A 102 6.31 -13.60 -9.82
CA GLN A 102 5.59 -14.79 -9.38
C GLN A 102 6.51 -15.97 -9.12
N ASP A 103 7.35 -16.35 -10.08
CA ASP A 103 8.23 -17.50 -9.97
C ASP A 103 9.27 -17.35 -8.85
N GLN A 104 9.83 -16.13 -8.70
CA GLN A 104 10.79 -15.84 -7.63
C GLN A 104 10.12 -15.89 -6.24
N LEU A 105 8.89 -15.36 -6.13
CA LEU A 105 8.12 -15.45 -4.88
C LEU A 105 7.80 -16.90 -4.54
N GLU A 106 7.33 -17.69 -5.50
CA GLU A 106 6.99 -19.09 -5.30
C GLU A 106 8.20 -19.92 -4.86
N GLN A 107 9.39 -19.64 -5.41
CA GLN A 107 10.62 -20.24 -4.93
C GLN A 107 10.90 -19.89 -3.45
N ILE A 108 10.76 -18.62 -3.08
CA ILE A 108 10.94 -18.18 -1.68
C ILE A 108 9.92 -18.85 -0.75
N LEU A 109 8.64 -18.94 -1.18
CA LEU A 109 7.59 -19.59 -0.39
C LEU A 109 7.87 -21.09 -0.19
N GLN A 110 8.36 -21.76 -1.23
CA GLN A 110 8.73 -23.17 -1.16
C GLN A 110 9.94 -23.43 -0.24
N GLU A 111 10.96 -22.56 -0.31
CA GLU A 111 12.17 -22.68 0.53
C GLU A 111 11.90 -22.40 2.01
N CYS A 112 11.05 -21.43 2.29
CA CYS A 112 10.89 -20.88 3.65
C CYS A 112 9.64 -21.37 4.37
N CYS A 113 8.62 -21.81 3.64
CA CYS A 113 7.32 -22.27 4.18
C CYS A 113 6.76 -21.33 5.27
N PRO A 114 6.54 -20.03 4.98
CA PRO A 114 6.02 -19.12 5.99
C PRO A 114 4.59 -19.47 6.39
N ASP A 115 4.21 -19.14 7.62
CA ASP A 115 2.87 -19.37 8.15
C ASP A 115 1.82 -18.43 7.54
N CYS A 116 2.25 -17.28 7.00
CA CYS A 116 1.38 -16.31 6.37
C CYS A 116 2.14 -15.39 5.41
N LEU A 117 1.49 -14.96 4.33
CA LEU A 117 1.94 -13.89 3.44
C LEU A 117 1.01 -12.68 3.55
N VAL A 118 1.52 -11.56 4.03
CA VAL A 118 0.88 -10.25 3.94
C VAL A 118 1.37 -9.60 2.65
N ALA A 119 0.53 -9.57 1.64
CA ALA A 119 0.87 -9.03 0.32
C ALA A 119 0.02 -7.79 0.00
N ASP A 120 0.63 -6.89 -0.74
CA ASP A 120 -0.06 -5.73 -1.27
C ASP A 120 -1.23 -6.15 -2.19
N LEU A 121 -2.24 -5.32 -2.26
CA LEU A 121 -3.38 -5.43 -3.16
C LEU A 121 -2.91 -5.59 -4.62
N PHE A 122 -1.88 -4.85 -5.06
CA PHE A 122 -1.39 -4.84 -6.44
C PHE A 122 -0.68 -6.13 -6.90
N PHE A 123 -0.61 -7.15 -6.06
CA PHE A 123 -0.12 -8.48 -6.41
C PHE A 123 -1.25 -9.53 -6.38
N PRO A 124 -2.28 -9.45 -7.29
CA PRO A 124 -3.44 -10.35 -7.25
C PRO A 124 -3.05 -11.82 -7.46
N TRP A 125 -2.02 -12.09 -8.25
CA TRP A 125 -1.48 -13.41 -8.53
C TRP A 125 -0.91 -14.13 -7.30
N THR A 126 -0.59 -13.40 -6.23
CA THR A 126 -0.12 -14.01 -4.98
C THR A 126 -1.16 -14.91 -4.33
N THR A 127 -2.47 -14.72 -4.61
CA THR A 127 -3.52 -15.63 -4.14
C THR A 127 -3.36 -17.04 -4.69
N GLU A 128 -3.06 -17.16 -5.99
CA GLU A 128 -2.78 -18.44 -6.62
C GLU A 128 -1.45 -19.04 -6.13
N SER A 129 -0.42 -18.21 -6.03
CA SER A 129 0.91 -18.65 -5.59
C SER A 129 0.89 -19.22 -4.18
N VAL A 130 0.29 -18.54 -3.19
CA VAL A 130 0.21 -19.09 -1.81
C VAL A 130 -0.70 -20.31 -1.73
N GLY A 131 -1.73 -20.40 -2.60
CA GLY A 131 -2.63 -21.54 -2.68
C GLY A 131 -1.91 -22.86 -2.98
N LYS A 132 -0.82 -22.82 -3.77
CA LYS A 132 0.03 -23.98 -4.08
C LYS A 132 0.69 -24.58 -2.82
N PHE A 133 0.92 -23.76 -1.81
CA PHE A 133 1.61 -24.13 -0.57
C PHE A 133 0.70 -24.17 0.65
N THR A 134 -0.61 -23.95 0.48
CA THR A 134 -1.60 -23.86 1.58
C THR A 134 -1.26 -22.75 2.59
N ILE A 135 -0.62 -21.68 2.14
CA ILE A 135 -0.25 -20.51 2.95
C ILE A 135 -1.40 -19.50 2.90
N PRO A 136 -1.92 -18.98 4.03
CA PRO A 136 -2.93 -17.93 4.01
C PRO A 136 -2.35 -16.61 3.48
N ARG A 137 -3.08 -15.96 2.55
CA ARG A 137 -2.80 -14.60 2.11
C ARG A 137 -3.63 -13.62 2.91
N ILE A 138 -2.98 -12.60 3.46
CA ILE A 138 -3.61 -11.39 3.99
C ILE A 138 -3.32 -10.25 3.03
N VAL A 139 -4.34 -9.51 2.61
CA VAL A 139 -4.18 -8.32 1.76
C VAL A 139 -4.04 -7.10 2.66
N PHE A 140 -3.06 -6.26 2.37
CA PHE A 140 -2.89 -4.98 3.05
C PHE A 140 -3.43 -3.82 2.21
N HIS A 141 -4.28 -3.01 2.84
CA HIS A 141 -4.75 -1.73 2.32
C HIS A 141 -4.22 -0.56 3.15
N GLY A 142 -3.50 0.35 2.48
CA GLY A 142 -3.04 1.60 3.08
C GLY A 142 -4.13 2.68 3.19
N ILE A 143 -5.37 2.38 2.74
CA ILE A 143 -6.52 3.31 2.72
C ILE A 143 -7.50 2.99 3.85
N SER A 144 -8.50 3.86 4.07
CA SER A 144 -9.51 3.73 5.12
C SER A 144 -10.65 2.76 4.74
N PHE A 145 -11.45 2.34 5.73
CA PHE A 145 -12.67 1.57 5.48
C PHE A 145 -13.69 2.36 4.68
N PHE A 146 -13.82 3.68 4.95
CA PHE A 146 -14.65 4.58 4.14
C PHE A 146 -14.29 4.48 2.65
N ALA A 147 -12.99 4.61 2.33
CA ALA A 147 -12.52 4.55 0.95
C ALA A 147 -12.81 3.18 0.30
N LEU A 148 -12.62 2.07 1.04
CA LEU A 148 -12.94 0.73 0.56
C LEU A 148 -14.45 0.57 0.27
N CYS A 149 -15.31 0.99 1.20
CA CYS A 149 -16.76 0.93 1.03
C CYS A 149 -17.22 1.82 -0.14
N ALA A 150 -16.68 3.02 -0.25
CA ALA A 150 -17.01 3.94 -1.34
C ALA A 150 -16.61 3.36 -2.70
N SER A 151 -15.36 2.90 -2.84
CA SER A 151 -14.86 2.29 -4.08
C SER A 151 -15.67 1.07 -4.50
N GLU A 152 -16.02 0.20 -3.56
CA GLU A 152 -16.82 -0.99 -3.85
C GLU A 152 -18.25 -0.64 -4.30
N ASN A 153 -18.90 0.32 -3.64
CA ASN A 153 -20.23 0.77 -4.04
C ASN A 153 -20.20 1.50 -5.39
N MET A 154 -19.16 2.29 -5.67
CA MET A 154 -18.94 2.88 -7.00
C MET A 154 -18.81 1.80 -8.08
N ARG A 155 -18.02 0.75 -7.82
CA ARG A 155 -17.83 -0.37 -8.75
C ARG A 155 -19.11 -1.16 -9.02
N LEU A 156 -19.88 -1.49 -7.97
CA LEU A 156 -21.08 -2.31 -8.06
C LEU A 156 -22.25 -1.57 -8.68
N TYR A 157 -22.49 -0.35 -8.27
CA TYR A 157 -23.72 0.39 -8.64
C TYR A 157 -23.50 1.42 -9.73
N LYS A 158 -22.27 1.82 -10.02
CA LYS A 158 -21.88 2.77 -11.07
C LYS A 158 -22.75 4.05 -11.07
N PRO A 159 -22.93 4.72 -9.90
CA PRO A 159 -23.83 5.85 -9.78
C PRO A 159 -23.39 7.04 -10.66
N GLN A 160 -22.10 7.16 -10.99
CA GLN A 160 -21.58 8.17 -11.91
C GLN A 160 -22.17 8.07 -13.34
N LYS A 161 -22.75 6.92 -13.70
CA LYS A 161 -23.41 6.73 -15.02
C LYS A 161 -24.86 7.22 -15.05
N THR A 162 -25.41 7.61 -13.90
CA THR A 162 -26.79 8.08 -13.83
C THR A 162 -26.94 9.58 -14.07
N VAL A 163 -25.83 10.34 -14.05
CA VAL A 163 -25.82 11.79 -14.26
C VAL A 163 -25.47 12.15 -15.71
N LEU A 164 -25.98 13.28 -16.19
CA LEU A 164 -25.85 13.69 -17.59
C LEU A 164 -24.62 14.57 -17.86
N SER A 165 -24.10 15.26 -16.83
CA SER A 165 -22.92 16.14 -16.95
C SER A 165 -21.86 15.82 -15.91
N ASP A 166 -20.63 16.33 -16.10
CA ASP A 166 -19.50 16.06 -15.21
C ASP A 166 -19.58 16.82 -13.88
N ASP A 167 -20.35 17.89 -13.82
CA ASP A 167 -20.60 18.75 -12.67
C ASP A 167 -21.91 18.42 -11.93
N GLU A 168 -22.73 17.52 -12.46
CA GLU A 168 -23.95 17.05 -11.79
C GLU A 168 -23.60 16.11 -10.64
N PRO A 169 -24.07 16.39 -9.40
CA PRO A 169 -23.75 15.55 -8.26
C PRO A 169 -24.57 14.27 -8.24
N PHE A 170 -23.91 13.15 -7.96
CA PHE A 170 -24.56 11.87 -7.66
C PHE A 170 -24.24 11.43 -6.23
N VAL A 171 -25.08 10.56 -5.67
CA VAL A 171 -24.90 9.97 -4.33
C VAL A 171 -24.29 8.58 -4.48
N ILE A 172 -23.27 8.27 -3.69
CA ILE A 172 -22.76 6.90 -3.56
C ILE A 172 -23.78 6.11 -2.75
N PRO A 173 -24.39 5.05 -3.32
CA PRO A 173 -25.41 4.28 -2.60
C PRO A 173 -24.82 3.41 -1.49
N ASN A 174 -25.70 2.97 -0.59
CA ASN A 174 -25.40 1.99 0.47
C ASN A 174 -24.22 2.35 1.40
N LEU A 175 -23.89 3.62 1.51
CA LEU A 175 -23.00 4.09 2.57
C LEU A 175 -23.79 4.55 3.80
N PRO A 176 -23.22 4.44 5.00
CA PRO A 176 -23.86 4.93 6.24
C PRO A 176 -24.22 6.42 6.18
N HIS A 177 -23.41 7.19 5.47
CA HIS A 177 -23.60 8.64 5.29
C HIS A 177 -23.87 8.98 3.84
N GLN A 178 -24.62 10.04 3.60
CA GLN A 178 -24.91 10.53 2.26
C GLN A 178 -23.67 11.25 1.68
N ILE A 179 -22.90 10.53 0.89
CA ILE A 179 -21.71 11.06 0.20
C ILE A 179 -22.08 11.41 -1.24
N LYS A 180 -21.85 12.68 -1.60
CA LYS A 180 -22.05 13.20 -2.94
C LYS A 180 -20.73 13.46 -3.62
N LEU A 181 -20.62 13.04 -4.88
CA LEU A 181 -19.48 13.31 -5.76
C LEU A 181 -20.01 13.79 -7.13
N MET A 182 -19.14 14.44 -7.88
CA MET A 182 -19.33 14.76 -9.30
C MET A 182 -18.40 13.89 -10.15
N ARG A 183 -18.75 13.58 -11.39
CA ARG A 183 -17.88 12.80 -12.28
C ARG A 183 -16.49 13.44 -12.46
N MET A 184 -16.40 14.76 -12.52
CA MET A 184 -15.13 15.47 -12.62
C MET A 184 -14.16 15.23 -11.43
N GLN A 185 -14.65 14.74 -10.29
CA GLN A 185 -13.86 14.42 -9.11
C GLN A 185 -13.32 12.97 -9.13
N LEU A 186 -13.77 12.16 -10.07
CA LEU A 186 -13.34 10.77 -10.20
C LEU A 186 -12.05 10.67 -11.01
N PRO A 187 -11.23 9.63 -10.76
CA PRO A 187 -10.14 9.27 -11.65
C PRO A 187 -10.62 9.00 -13.08
N ASP A 188 -9.75 9.20 -14.06
CA ASP A 188 -10.10 9.07 -15.48
C ASP A 188 -10.69 7.70 -15.84
N HIS A 189 -10.17 6.62 -15.25
CA HIS A 189 -10.66 5.27 -15.50
C HIS A 189 -12.08 4.99 -14.96
N ASP A 190 -12.56 5.77 -13.99
CA ASP A 190 -13.94 5.68 -13.47
C ASP A 190 -14.90 6.61 -14.20
N ARG A 191 -14.37 7.62 -14.92
CA ARG A 191 -15.15 8.54 -15.75
C ARG A 191 -15.48 7.97 -17.12
N GLN A 192 -14.59 7.14 -17.68
CA GLN A 192 -14.76 6.57 -19.02
C GLN A 192 -15.90 5.55 -19.06
N GLU A 193 -16.68 5.56 -20.14
CA GLU A 193 -17.79 4.61 -20.33
C GLU A 193 -17.30 3.20 -20.64
N ASP A 194 -16.18 3.08 -21.34
CA ASP A 194 -15.62 1.80 -21.76
C ASP A 194 -14.66 1.23 -20.70
N MET A 195 -14.60 -0.09 -20.67
CA MET A 195 -13.65 -0.83 -19.83
C MET A 195 -12.21 -0.57 -20.31
N THR A 196 -11.48 0.21 -19.55
CA THR A 196 -10.06 0.44 -19.78
C THR A 196 -9.22 -0.78 -19.39
N ASN A 197 -7.96 -0.84 -19.82
CA ASN A 197 -7.03 -1.86 -19.34
C ASN A 197 -6.87 -1.80 -17.81
N PHE A 198 -6.90 -0.61 -17.24
CA PHE A 198 -6.80 -0.42 -15.80
C PHE A 198 -8.06 -0.91 -15.07
N SER A 199 -9.26 -0.70 -15.59
CA SER A 199 -10.51 -1.23 -15.03
C SER A 199 -10.48 -2.77 -14.93
N ARG A 200 -9.92 -3.45 -15.94
CA ARG A 200 -9.72 -4.93 -15.90
C ARG A 200 -8.73 -5.35 -14.83
N VAL A 201 -7.68 -4.56 -14.61
CA VAL A 201 -6.74 -4.80 -13.50
C VAL A 201 -7.45 -4.68 -12.17
N VAL A 202 -8.23 -3.61 -11.96
CA VAL A 202 -9.01 -3.40 -10.72
C VAL A 202 -9.97 -4.55 -10.45
N GLU A 203 -10.65 -5.08 -11.47
CA GLU A 203 -11.52 -6.26 -11.30
C GLU A 203 -10.72 -7.49 -10.79
N LYS A 204 -9.57 -7.78 -11.39
CA LYS A 204 -8.70 -8.88 -10.94
C LYS A 204 -8.19 -8.68 -9.51
N LEU A 205 -7.88 -7.44 -9.13
CA LEU A 205 -7.48 -7.11 -7.75
C LEU A 205 -8.60 -7.47 -6.77
N ASN A 206 -9.84 -7.02 -7.06
CA ASN A 206 -11.00 -7.31 -6.22
C ASN A 206 -11.31 -8.81 -6.12
N GLU A 207 -11.29 -9.53 -7.23
CA GLU A 207 -11.51 -10.99 -7.24
C GLU A 207 -10.47 -11.73 -6.39
N ALA A 208 -9.19 -11.37 -6.52
CA ALA A 208 -8.12 -11.97 -5.75
C ALA A 208 -8.22 -11.65 -4.26
N GLU A 209 -8.67 -10.43 -3.92
CA GLU A 209 -8.89 -10.03 -2.54
C GLU A 209 -10.03 -10.80 -1.89
N LEU A 210 -11.16 -10.97 -2.56
CA LEU A 210 -12.31 -11.76 -2.06
C LEU A 210 -11.94 -13.21 -1.75
N ARG A 211 -10.94 -13.77 -2.45
CA ARG A 211 -10.40 -15.12 -2.22
C ARG A 211 -9.29 -15.16 -1.17
N SER A 212 -8.83 -14.01 -0.67
CA SER A 212 -7.82 -13.94 0.37
C SER A 212 -8.36 -14.40 1.73
N TYR A 213 -7.46 -14.79 2.64
CA TYR A 213 -7.85 -15.18 3.99
C TYR A 213 -8.49 -14.03 4.76
N ARG A 214 -7.87 -12.84 4.67
CA ARG A 214 -8.31 -11.61 5.36
C ARG A 214 -7.77 -10.38 4.63
N VAL A 215 -8.34 -9.25 4.99
CA VAL A 215 -7.86 -7.91 4.64
C VAL A 215 -7.44 -7.21 5.93
N ILE A 216 -6.32 -6.49 5.91
CA ILE A 216 -5.92 -5.58 6.99
C ILE A 216 -5.89 -4.14 6.45
N VAL A 217 -6.42 -3.23 7.24
CA VAL A 217 -6.63 -1.83 6.86
C VAL A 217 -5.91 -0.93 7.85
N ASN A 218 -5.15 0.05 7.32
CA ASN A 218 -4.44 1.03 8.14
C ASN A 218 -5.39 2.11 8.68
N SER A 219 -6.38 1.68 9.43
CA SER A 219 -7.37 2.51 10.09
C SER A 219 -7.69 1.95 11.48
N PHE A 220 -8.52 2.63 12.25
CA PHE A 220 -8.93 2.21 13.58
C PHE A 220 -10.43 2.45 13.79
N TYR A 221 -11.02 1.67 14.69
CA TYR A 221 -12.47 1.61 14.87
C TYR A 221 -13.09 2.97 15.20
N GLU A 222 -12.47 3.73 16.11
CA GLU A 222 -13.02 5.00 16.61
C GLU A 222 -13.05 6.11 15.54
N LEU A 223 -12.25 5.97 14.47
CA LEU A 223 -12.25 6.92 13.37
C LEU A 223 -13.45 6.74 12.43
N GLU A 224 -13.83 5.52 12.16
CA GLU A 224 -14.84 5.21 11.14
C GLU A 224 -15.70 3.96 11.47
N PRO A 225 -16.32 3.92 12.68
CA PRO A 225 -17.01 2.73 13.17
C PRO A 225 -18.12 2.24 12.22
N ASP A 226 -18.87 3.15 11.62
CA ASP A 226 -19.99 2.83 10.74
C ASP A 226 -19.56 2.13 9.43
N TYR A 227 -18.31 2.33 9.01
CA TYR A 227 -17.78 1.72 7.80
C TYR A 227 -17.15 0.35 8.04
N VAL A 228 -16.66 0.07 9.25
CA VAL A 228 -16.09 -1.24 9.60
C VAL A 228 -17.11 -2.37 9.45
N GLU A 229 -18.38 -2.11 9.79
CA GLU A 229 -19.47 -3.08 9.69
C GLU A 229 -20.02 -3.21 8.27
N ASN A 230 -19.76 -2.25 7.40
CA ASN A 230 -20.35 -2.15 6.05
C ASN A 230 -19.44 -2.69 4.92
N ILE A 231 -18.36 -3.39 5.24
CA ILE A 231 -17.49 -3.95 4.20
C ILE A 231 -18.15 -5.14 3.53
N LEU A 232 -18.73 -4.92 2.38
CA LEU A 232 -19.45 -5.89 1.54
C LEU A 232 -18.60 -7.15 1.27
N GLY A 233 -18.90 -8.25 1.99
CA GLY A 233 -18.31 -9.57 1.75
C GLY A 233 -16.83 -9.74 2.14
N ARG A 234 -16.14 -8.70 2.60
CA ARG A 234 -14.75 -8.77 2.99
C ARG A 234 -14.60 -9.04 4.49
N ARG A 235 -13.67 -9.91 4.83
CA ARG A 235 -13.29 -10.16 6.23
C ARG A 235 -12.09 -9.27 6.55
N ALA A 236 -12.31 -8.06 7.04
CA ALA A 236 -11.27 -7.07 7.27
C ALA A 236 -11.02 -6.78 8.75
N TRP A 237 -9.76 -6.48 9.09
CA TRP A 237 -9.32 -6.05 10.40
C TRP A 237 -8.71 -4.66 10.33
N HIS A 238 -9.05 -3.79 11.25
CA HIS A 238 -8.35 -2.52 11.47
C HIS A 238 -7.10 -2.77 12.33
N ILE A 239 -5.98 -2.26 11.89
CA ILE A 239 -4.68 -2.44 12.55
C ILE A 239 -3.92 -1.13 12.78
N GLY A 240 -4.51 -0.01 12.36
CA GLY A 240 -3.88 1.30 12.39
C GLY A 240 -4.19 2.13 13.64
N PRO A 241 -3.63 3.32 13.72
CA PRO A 241 -2.61 3.84 12.80
C PRO A 241 -1.25 3.16 13.03
N VAL A 242 -0.76 2.41 12.02
CA VAL A 242 0.47 1.60 12.16
C VAL A 242 1.71 2.45 12.44
N SER A 243 1.71 3.73 12.02
CA SER A 243 2.79 4.67 12.26
C SER A 243 3.07 4.96 13.73
N LEU A 244 2.11 4.69 14.64
CA LEU A 244 2.29 4.86 16.09
C LEU A 244 3.28 3.88 16.71
N CYS A 245 3.71 2.83 15.99
CA CYS A 245 4.82 1.97 16.43
C CYS A 245 6.15 2.71 16.53
N ASN A 246 6.31 3.84 15.79
CA ASN A 246 7.51 4.67 15.80
C ASN A 246 7.40 5.74 16.88
N LYS A 247 7.87 5.44 18.08
CA LYS A 247 7.70 6.31 19.25
C LYS A 247 8.73 7.43 19.29
N GLU A 248 9.97 7.17 18.87
CA GLU A 248 11.08 8.12 18.98
C GLU A 248 11.19 9.03 17.75
N THR A 249 11.69 10.25 17.94
CA THR A 249 11.87 11.23 16.86
C THR A 249 12.80 10.70 15.77
N LYS A 250 13.86 9.97 16.13
CA LYS A 250 14.79 9.35 15.18
C LYS A 250 14.09 8.33 14.25
N ASP A 251 13.09 7.60 14.76
CA ASP A 251 12.32 6.61 13.97
C ASP A 251 11.47 7.30 12.90
N LYS A 252 11.10 8.56 13.13
CA LYS A 252 10.26 9.37 12.24
C LYS A 252 11.08 10.10 11.18
N ALA A 253 12.30 10.48 11.50
CA ALA A 253 13.15 11.36 10.71
C ALA A 253 13.63 10.75 9.38
N HIS A 254 13.84 9.43 9.34
CA HIS A 254 14.38 8.73 8.17
C HIS A 254 13.33 7.97 7.36
N ARG A 255 12.08 8.45 7.38
CA ARG A 255 10.97 7.83 6.66
C ARG A 255 10.72 8.58 5.34
N GLY A 256 10.81 7.86 4.24
CA GLY A 256 10.48 8.42 2.94
C GLY A 256 11.70 8.73 2.05
N LYS A 257 11.50 9.58 1.06
CA LYS A 257 12.56 10.04 0.16
C LYS A 257 13.54 10.92 0.93
N GLU A 258 14.80 10.90 0.49
CA GLU A 258 15.79 11.83 0.99
C GLU A 258 15.29 13.27 0.75
N ALA A 259 15.24 14.04 1.82
CA ALA A 259 14.73 15.41 1.76
C ALA A 259 15.77 16.33 1.09
N SER A 260 15.30 17.28 0.28
CA SER A 260 16.16 18.32 -0.32
C SER A 260 16.69 19.32 0.71
N ILE A 261 16.09 19.36 1.90
CA ILE A 261 16.47 20.24 3.02
C ILE A 261 16.88 19.36 4.20
N ASN A 262 17.99 19.73 4.85
CA ASN A 262 18.46 19.04 6.03
C ASN A 262 17.40 19.10 7.15
N GLU A 263 17.10 17.96 7.75
CA GLU A 263 16.12 17.84 8.82
C GLU A 263 16.37 18.79 9.99
N HIS A 264 17.63 18.91 10.42
CA HIS A 264 18.00 19.82 11.52
C HIS A 264 17.72 21.29 11.17
N GLU A 265 17.93 21.70 9.93
CA GLU A 265 17.61 23.05 9.45
C GLU A 265 16.10 23.28 9.41
N CYS A 266 15.33 22.33 8.94
CA CYS A 266 13.86 22.39 8.92
C CYS A 266 13.29 22.51 10.34
N LEU A 267 13.72 21.65 11.26
CA LEU A 267 13.30 21.68 12.65
C LEU A 267 13.74 22.96 13.37
N LYS A 268 14.97 23.45 13.13
CA LYS A 268 15.45 24.71 13.65
C LYS A 268 14.60 25.88 13.17
N TRP A 269 14.28 25.92 11.88
CA TRP A 269 13.39 26.94 11.31
C TRP A 269 12.02 26.89 11.95
N HIS A 270 11.42 25.70 12.08
CA HIS A 270 10.11 25.51 12.71
C HIS A 270 10.09 25.98 14.17
N ASN A 271 11.11 25.63 14.96
CA ASN A 271 11.20 26.00 16.38
C ASN A 271 11.39 27.50 16.62
N LEU A 272 11.83 28.26 15.61
CA LEU A 272 11.92 29.72 15.66
C LEU A 272 10.57 30.43 15.39
N LYS A 273 9.55 29.67 15.00
CA LYS A 273 8.22 30.23 14.67
C LYS A 273 7.35 30.34 15.92
N LYS A 274 6.46 31.33 15.90
CA LYS A 274 5.46 31.48 16.97
C LYS A 274 4.45 30.32 16.91
N PRO A 275 3.84 29.94 18.05
CA PRO A 275 2.73 28.98 18.04
C PRO A 275 1.63 29.41 17.04
N ASN A 276 1.07 28.43 16.31
CA ASN A 276 0.01 28.64 15.32
C ASN A 276 0.36 29.56 14.13
N SER A 277 1.65 29.71 13.79
CA SER A 277 2.08 30.58 12.69
C SER A 277 2.62 29.84 11.47
N VAL A 278 2.55 28.51 11.46
CA VAL A 278 3.04 27.67 10.36
C VAL A 278 1.88 26.85 9.79
N ILE A 279 1.76 26.83 8.48
CA ILE A 279 0.84 25.96 7.74
C ILE A 279 1.69 24.91 7.03
N TYR A 280 1.38 23.63 7.27
CA TYR A 280 1.95 22.52 6.52
C TYR A 280 1.02 22.16 5.36
N ILE A 281 1.54 22.22 4.14
CA ILE A 281 0.81 21.84 2.93
C ILE A 281 1.50 20.62 2.32
N CYS A 282 0.75 19.52 2.15
CA CYS A 282 1.26 18.27 1.62
C CYS A 282 0.42 17.83 0.41
N PHE A 283 1.07 17.61 -0.72
CA PHE A 283 0.42 17.13 -1.96
C PHE A 283 0.66 15.63 -2.21
N GLY A 284 1.31 14.94 -1.30
CA GLY A 284 1.68 13.53 -1.44
C GLY A 284 2.98 13.32 -2.23
N SER A 285 3.29 12.06 -2.54
CA SER A 285 4.56 11.67 -3.19
C SER A 285 4.46 11.44 -4.69
N VAL A 286 3.25 11.45 -5.26
CA VAL A 286 2.97 11.08 -6.66
C VAL A 286 2.62 12.30 -7.54
N VAL A 287 2.35 13.46 -6.93
CA VAL A 287 1.97 14.66 -7.68
C VAL A 287 3.20 15.35 -8.23
N ASP A 288 3.27 15.47 -9.55
CA ASP A 288 4.23 16.33 -10.25
C ASP A 288 3.61 17.71 -10.52
N PHE A 289 4.32 18.76 -10.12
CA PHE A 289 3.98 20.11 -10.50
C PHE A 289 4.81 20.48 -11.74
N PRO A 290 4.19 21.02 -12.81
CA PRO A 290 4.96 21.53 -13.93
C PRO A 290 5.91 22.63 -13.42
N SER A 291 7.18 22.53 -13.83
CA SER A 291 8.14 23.62 -13.61
C SER A 291 7.61 24.88 -14.28
N SER A 292 7.37 25.93 -13.51
CA SER A 292 6.96 27.25 -13.96
C SER A 292 8.01 27.91 -14.85
#